data_2ed687abebc3f79d54603195bbb05c81
#
_entry.id   2ed687abebc3f79d54603195bbb05c81
#
_cell.length_a   1.000
_cell.length_b   1.000
_cell.length_c   1.000
_cell.angle_alpha   90.00
_cell.angle_beta   90.00
_cell.angle_gamma   90.00
#
_symmetry.space_group_name_H-M   'P 1'
#
loop_
_entity.id
_entity.type
_entity.pdbx_description
1 polymer ?
#
loop_
_entity_poly.entity_id
_entity_poly.type
_entity_poly.pdbx_seq_one_letter_code
_entity_poly.pdbx_strand_id
1 'polypeptide(L)'
;MNILELLKSKISTIYVKYLNNEEIENLPIFYIAGSQKLPPPLSSDEEEELLIKLENKDLEARQILVERNLRLVVYIAKKFENTGVGIEDLISIGTIGLMKAINTFNISKNIKLATYASRCIENEILMYLRRSNRIKGEISIDEPLNQDGDGNELLLSDILGTEPDITSRGIEDEVDKVLLKASIEKLCLLYTSPSPR
;
A
#
# COMPACT_ATOMS: atom_id res chain seq x y z
N MET A 1 -40.84 0.09 8.24
CA MET A 1 -39.67 -0.73 8.54
C MET A 1 -38.43 -0.01 7.97
N ASN A 2 -37.54 0.44 8.83
CA ASN A 2 -36.50 1.39 8.48
C ASN A 2 -35.38 0.65 7.70
N ILE A 3 -34.93 1.23 6.58
CA ILE A 3 -33.85 0.67 5.74
C ILE A 3 -32.59 0.34 6.56
N LEU A 4 -32.33 1.09 7.61
CA LEU A 4 -31.27 0.86 8.59
C LEU A 4 -31.42 -0.43 9.40
N GLU A 5 -32.65 -0.83 9.74
CA GLU A 5 -32.91 -2.09 10.44
C GLU A 5 -32.78 -3.29 9.50
N LEU A 6 -33.17 -3.12 8.23
CA LEU A 6 -33.00 -4.14 7.19
C LEU A 6 -31.52 -4.38 6.85
N LEU A 7 -30.72 -3.31 6.83
CA LEU A 7 -29.28 -3.42 6.66
C LEU A 7 -28.59 -4.04 7.87
N LYS A 8 -29.00 -3.69 9.09
CA LYS A 8 -28.49 -4.32 10.32
C LYS A 8 -28.85 -5.79 10.39
N SER A 9 -30.08 -6.19 10.02
CA SER A 9 -30.48 -7.60 10.01
C SER A 9 -29.73 -8.40 8.94
N LYS A 10 -29.54 -7.86 7.73
CA LYS A 10 -28.73 -8.51 6.68
C LYS A 10 -27.24 -8.63 7.05
N ILE A 11 -26.68 -7.57 7.67
CA ILE A 11 -25.30 -7.60 8.17
C ILE A 11 -25.16 -8.64 9.28
N SER A 12 -26.13 -8.69 10.23
CA SER A 12 -26.10 -9.69 11.31
C SER A 12 -26.26 -11.12 10.77
N THR A 13 -27.12 -11.32 9.77
CA THR A 13 -27.31 -12.64 9.13
C THR A 13 -26.07 -13.09 8.36
N ILE A 14 -25.40 -12.15 7.69
CA ILE A 14 -24.10 -12.40 7.03
C ILE A 14 -23.02 -12.71 8.08
N TYR A 15 -22.99 -11.99 9.19
CA TYR A 15 -22.04 -12.25 10.29
C TYR A 15 -22.32 -13.59 10.99
N VAL A 16 -23.60 -13.96 11.24
CA VAL A 16 -23.97 -15.26 11.84
C VAL A 16 -23.64 -16.40 10.90
N LYS A 17 -23.90 -16.25 9.59
CA LYS A 17 -23.53 -17.23 8.57
C LYS A 17 -22.00 -17.42 8.44
N TYR A 18 -21.25 -16.35 8.75
CA TYR A 18 -19.79 -16.33 8.78
C TYR A 18 -19.21 -16.98 10.03
N LEU A 19 -19.91 -16.89 11.17
CA LEU A 19 -19.51 -17.48 12.44
C LEU A 19 -19.89 -18.97 12.54
N ASN A 20 -20.88 -19.42 11.79
CA ASN A 20 -21.21 -20.84 11.66
C ASN A 20 -20.36 -21.42 10.52
N ASN A 21 -19.22 -21.94 10.87
CA ASN A 21 -18.12 -22.47 10.04
C ASN A 21 -18.51 -23.46 8.91
N GLU A 22 -19.77 -23.84 8.76
CA GLU A 22 -20.20 -24.93 7.90
C GLU A 22 -20.09 -24.65 6.38
N GLU A 23 -20.11 -23.38 5.94
CA GLU A 23 -19.98 -23.05 4.51
C GLU A 23 -18.55 -22.72 4.06
N ILE A 24 -17.63 -22.42 4.99
CA ILE A 24 -16.24 -22.08 4.64
C ILE A 24 -15.42 -23.34 4.39
N GLU A 25 -15.79 -24.47 4.99
CA GLU A 25 -15.06 -25.73 4.82
C GLU A 25 -15.15 -26.31 3.40
N ASN A 26 -16.20 -25.97 2.63
CA ASN A 26 -16.48 -26.58 1.33
C ASN A 26 -16.09 -25.74 0.10
N LEU A 27 -15.59 -24.53 0.25
CA LEU A 27 -15.10 -23.75 -0.89
C LEU A 27 -13.63 -24.13 -1.17
N PRO A 28 -13.31 -24.67 -2.36
CA PRO A 28 -11.94 -24.90 -2.75
C PRO A 28 -11.25 -23.54 -2.97
N ILE A 29 -10.55 -23.08 -1.95
CA ILE A 29 -9.71 -21.87 -2.07
C ILE A 29 -8.37 -22.35 -2.62
N PHE A 30 -8.19 -22.20 -3.93
CA PHE A 30 -6.91 -22.40 -4.59
C PHE A 30 -6.09 -21.11 -4.45
N TYR A 31 -5.01 -21.17 -3.69
CA TYR A 31 -4.01 -20.13 -3.68
C TYR A 31 -3.05 -20.36 -4.86
N ILE A 32 -2.77 -19.32 -5.63
CA ILE A 32 -2.26 -19.35 -7.01
C ILE A 32 -0.85 -19.96 -7.19
N ALA A 33 -0.11 -20.21 -6.15
CA ALA A 33 1.31 -20.57 -6.28
C ALA A 33 1.69 -22.01 -5.90
N GLY A 34 0.76 -22.89 -5.56
CA GLY A 34 1.12 -24.26 -5.18
C GLY A 34 -0.06 -25.16 -4.91
N SER A 35 0.19 -26.45 -5.00
CA SER A 35 -0.76 -27.53 -4.67
C SER A 35 -1.10 -27.64 -3.17
N GLN A 36 -0.64 -26.70 -2.35
CA GLN A 36 -0.87 -26.73 -0.90
C GLN A 36 -2.17 -25.99 -0.56
N LYS A 37 -3.09 -26.73 0.01
CA LYS A 37 -4.32 -26.16 0.59
C LYS A 37 -3.95 -25.32 1.82
N LEU A 38 -4.64 -24.18 1.98
CA LEU A 38 -4.53 -23.42 3.22
C LEU A 38 -4.88 -24.29 4.42
N PRO A 39 -4.16 -24.15 5.55
CA PRO A 39 -4.43 -24.93 6.74
C PRO A 39 -5.87 -24.74 7.25
N PRO A 40 -6.47 -25.76 7.88
CA PRO A 40 -7.81 -25.65 8.45
C PRO A 40 -7.83 -24.59 9.56
N PRO A 41 -9.01 -24.00 9.85
CA PRO A 41 -9.17 -23.07 10.94
C PRO A 41 -8.89 -23.74 12.29
N LEU A 42 -8.54 -22.96 13.30
CA LEU A 42 -8.36 -23.44 14.68
C LEU A 42 -9.70 -23.76 15.34
N SER A 43 -9.70 -24.71 16.27
CA SER A 43 -10.81 -24.91 17.19
C SER A 43 -10.90 -23.77 18.20
N SER A 44 -12.07 -23.56 18.83
CA SER A 44 -12.25 -22.50 19.83
C SER A 44 -11.25 -22.60 20.99
N ASP A 45 -10.98 -23.80 21.43
CA ASP A 45 -10.11 -24.05 22.59
C ASP A 45 -8.64 -23.75 22.25
N GLU A 46 -8.20 -24.17 21.05
CA GLU A 46 -6.86 -23.88 20.54
C GLU A 46 -6.66 -22.36 20.31
N GLU A 47 -7.69 -21.66 19.83
CA GLU A 47 -7.64 -20.22 19.64
C GLU A 47 -7.44 -19.50 20.98
N GLU A 48 -8.17 -19.88 22.03
CA GLU A 48 -8.03 -19.30 23.36
C GLU A 48 -6.64 -19.52 23.96
N GLU A 49 -6.08 -20.74 23.83
CA GLU A 49 -4.73 -21.02 24.30
C GLU A 49 -3.67 -20.16 23.59
N LEU A 50 -3.80 -20.01 22.26
CA LEU A 50 -2.88 -19.18 21.48
C LEU A 50 -3.03 -17.70 21.80
N LEU A 51 -4.24 -17.24 22.09
CA LEU A 51 -4.48 -15.86 22.50
C LEU A 51 -3.81 -15.54 23.85
N ILE A 52 -3.88 -16.48 24.82
CA ILE A 52 -3.19 -16.33 26.11
C ILE A 52 -1.65 -16.25 25.90
N LYS A 53 -1.11 -17.09 25.00
CA LYS A 53 0.33 -17.03 24.64
C LYS A 53 0.69 -15.71 23.94
N LEU A 54 -0.23 -15.17 23.14
CA LEU A 54 -0.05 -13.88 22.46
C LEU A 54 0.11 -12.72 23.43
N GLU A 55 -0.58 -12.72 24.59
CA GLU A 55 -0.38 -11.71 25.65
C GLU A 55 1.07 -11.72 26.18
N ASN A 56 1.69 -12.89 26.22
CA ASN A 56 3.10 -13.05 26.60
C ASN A 56 4.08 -12.69 25.46
N LYS A 57 3.59 -12.15 24.33
CA LYS A 57 4.37 -11.77 23.14
C LYS A 57 5.11 -12.92 22.47
N ASP A 58 4.54 -14.13 22.52
CA ASP A 58 5.09 -15.29 21.85
C ASP A 58 4.98 -15.14 20.33
N LEU A 59 6.13 -15.25 19.64
CA LEU A 59 6.22 -15.10 18.20
C LEU A 59 5.64 -16.32 17.46
N GLU A 60 5.78 -17.51 18.04
CA GLU A 60 5.26 -18.74 17.41
C GLU A 60 3.73 -18.76 17.44
N ALA A 61 3.13 -18.40 18.56
CA ALA A 61 1.68 -18.27 18.68
C ALA A 61 1.11 -17.26 17.68
N ARG A 62 1.82 -16.16 17.49
CA ARG A 62 1.46 -15.14 16.49
C ARG A 62 1.49 -15.67 15.07
N GLN A 63 2.52 -16.41 14.68
CA GLN A 63 2.64 -17.01 13.34
C GLN A 63 1.50 -17.97 13.07
N ILE A 64 1.23 -18.86 14.02
CA ILE A 64 0.14 -19.84 13.91
C ILE A 64 -1.22 -19.14 13.78
N LEU A 65 -1.48 -18.10 14.56
CA LEU A 65 -2.72 -17.30 14.45
C LEU A 65 -2.86 -16.64 13.09
N VAL A 66 -1.78 -16.12 12.50
CA VAL A 66 -1.83 -15.54 11.14
C VAL A 66 -2.13 -16.63 10.12
N GLU A 67 -1.37 -17.72 10.11
CA GLU A 67 -1.50 -18.78 9.11
C GLU A 67 -2.90 -19.40 9.09
N ARG A 68 -3.46 -19.70 10.27
CA ARG A 68 -4.78 -20.33 10.40
C ARG A 68 -5.93 -19.40 10.03
N ASN A 69 -5.70 -18.07 10.06
CA ASN A 69 -6.70 -17.06 9.71
C ASN A 69 -6.55 -16.49 8.28
N LEU A 70 -5.61 -16.99 7.44
CA LEU A 70 -5.47 -16.54 6.05
C LEU A 70 -6.73 -16.76 5.20
N ARG A 71 -7.50 -17.81 5.49
CA ARG A 71 -8.79 -18.05 4.80
C ARG A 71 -9.76 -16.89 4.96
N LEU A 72 -9.77 -16.27 6.14
CA LEU A 72 -10.57 -15.08 6.42
C LEU A 72 -10.14 -13.89 5.53
N VAL A 73 -8.84 -13.70 5.35
CA VAL A 73 -8.30 -12.65 4.47
C VAL A 73 -8.77 -12.84 3.03
N VAL A 74 -8.63 -14.07 2.48
CA VAL A 74 -9.05 -14.40 1.12
C VAL A 74 -10.56 -14.15 0.93
N TYR A 75 -11.36 -14.54 1.89
CA TYR A 75 -12.81 -14.31 1.84
C TYR A 75 -13.17 -12.83 1.81
N ILE A 76 -12.51 -12.01 2.61
CA ILE A 76 -12.75 -10.57 2.64
C ILE A 76 -12.22 -9.91 1.36
N ALA A 77 -11.01 -10.27 0.91
CA ALA A 77 -10.41 -9.74 -0.32
C ALA A 77 -11.32 -9.98 -1.53
N LYS A 78 -11.96 -11.15 -1.63
CA LYS A 78 -12.91 -11.49 -2.70
C LYS A 78 -14.10 -10.51 -2.78
N LYS A 79 -14.52 -9.90 -1.67
CA LYS A 79 -15.59 -8.87 -1.69
C LYS A 79 -15.19 -7.61 -2.44
N PHE A 80 -13.88 -7.34 -2.54
CA PHE A 80 -13.30 -6.15 -3.18
C PHE A 80 -12.76 -6.42 -4.59
N GLU A 81 -12.97 -7.61 -5.15
CA GLU A 81 -12.47 -7.99 -6.49
C GLU A 81 -12.88 -6.99 -7.59
N ASN A 82 -14.07 -6.40 -7.48
CA ASN A 82 -14.61 -5.46 -8.47
C ASN A 82 -14.02 -4.03 -8.39
N THR A 83 -12.97 -3.80 -7.61
CA THR A 83 -12.38 -2.47 -7.41
C THR A 83 -11.30 -2.10 -8.44
N GLY A 84 -10.95 -3.02 -9.34
CA GLY A 84 -9.92 -2.85 -10.36
C GLY A 84 -8.49 -3.10 -9.85
N VAL A 85 -8.34 -3.59 -8.62
CA VAL A 85 -7.06 -4.04 -8.05
C VAL A 85 -7.00 -5.57 -8.13
N GLY A 86 -5.85 -6.13 -8.44
CA GLY A 86 -5.64 -7.57 -8.49
C GLY A 86 -5.99 -8.25 -7.16
N ILE A 87 -6.61 -9.43 -7.22
CA ILE A 87 -7.01 -10.18 -6.02
C ILE A 87 -5.79 -10.53 -5.14
N GLU A 88 -4.63 -10.76 -5.74
CA GLU A 88 -3.38 -11.10 -5.06
C GLU A 88 -2.88 -9.92 -4.22
N ASP A 89 -2.96 -8.70 -4.78
CA ASP A 89 -2.61 -7.47 -4.06
C ASP A 89 -3.56 -7.24 -2.90
N LEU A 90 -4.87 -7.44 -3.11
CA LEU A 90 -5.87 -7.32 -2.06
C LEU A 90 -5.63 -8.32 -0.92
N ILE A 91 -5.23 -9.56 -1.23
CA ILE A 91 -4.88 -10.57 -0.23
C ILE A 91 -3.63 -10.15 0.54
N SER A 92 -2.60 -9.65 -0.15
CA SER A 92 -1.36 -9.18 0.47
C SER A 92 -1.62 -8.02 1.44
N ILE A 93 -2.41 -7.03 1.03
CA ILE A 93 -2.83 -5.91 1.86
C ILE A 93 -3.70 -6.38 3.03
N GLY A 94 -4.65 -7.27 2.77
CA GLY A 94 -5.48 -7.86 3.80
C GLY A 94 -4.68 -8.63 4.85
N THR A 95 -3.61 -9.33 4.44
CA THR A 95 -2.70 -10.02 5.36
C THR A 95 -1.97 -9.04 6.28
N ILE A 96 -1.56 -7.87 5.77
CA ILE A 96 -1.02 -6.81 6.61
C ILE A 96 -2.06 -6.35 7.64
N GLY A 97 -3.32 -6.20 7.22
CA GLY A 97 -4.44 -5.88 8.10
C GLY A 97 -4.63 -6.92 9.21
N LEU A 98 -4.57 -8.22 8.87
CA LEU A 98 -4.64 -9.32 9.81
C LEU A 98 -3.49 -9.29 10.82
N MET A 99 -2.25 -9.08 10.37
CA MET A 99 -1.09 -8.97 11.26
C MET A 99 -1.22 -7.79 12.23
N LYS A 100 -1.71 -6.64 11.77
CA LYS A 100 -2.02 -5.49 12.63
C LYS A 100 -3.09 -5.83 13.65
N ALA A 101 -4.15 -6.53 13.24
CA ALA A 101 -5.23 -6.96 14.13
C ALA A 101 -4.71 -7.85 15.26
N ILE A 102 -3.93 -8.89 14.94
CA ILE A 102 -3.36 -9.81 15.93
C ILE A 102 -2.46 -9.06 16.92
N ASN A 103 -1.67 -8.09 16.46
CA ASN A 103 -0.79 -7.30 17.32
C ASN A 103 -1.50 -6.36 18.29
N THR A 104 -2.68 -5.90 17.92
CA THR A 104 -3.46 -4.91 18.70
C THR A 104 -4.68 -5.51 19.38
N PHE A 105 -4.85 -6.83 19.22
CA PHE A 105 -5.97 -7.54 19.83
C PHE A 105 -5.86 -7.56 21.36
N ASN A 106 -7.00 -7.31 22.01
CA ASN A 106 -7.08 -7.33 23.47
C ASN A 106 -8.19 -8.29 23.91
N ILE A 107 -7.82 -9.34 24.62
CA ILE A 107 -8.73 -10.38 25.09
C ILE A 107 -9.75 -9.83 26.09
N SER A 108 -9.35 -8.84 26.91
CA SER A 108 -10.23 -8.26 27.94
C SER A 108 -11.52 -7.66 27.42
N LYS A 109 -11.61 -7.37 26.11
CA LYS A 109 -12.80 -6.79 25.48
C LYS A 109 -13.90 -7.79 25.16
N ASN A 110 -13.67 -9.07 25.38
CA ASN A 110 -14.63 -10.17 25.14
C ASN A 110 -15.24 -10.15 23.73
N ILE A 111 -14.43 -9.85 22.71
CA ILE A 111 -14.79 -9.83 21.28
C ILE A 111 -14.02 -10.95 20.59
N LYS A 112 -14.67 -11.70 19.70
CA LYS A 112 -14.00 -12.74 18.91
C LYS A 112 -12.93 -12.13 18.00
N LEU A 113 -11.77 -12.81 17.91
CA LEU A 113 -10.65 -12.38 17.06
C LEU A 113 -11.09 -12.16 15.61
N ALA A 114 -11.86 -13.09 15.05
CA ALA A 114 -12.37 -13.00 13.68
C ALA A 114 -13.18 -11.72 13.41
N THR A 115 -14.00 -11.27 14.38
CA THR A 115 -14.79 -10.04 14.26
C THR A 115 -13.90 -8.79 14.23
N TYR A 116 -12.89 -8.75 15.09
CA TYR A 116 -11.94 -7.65 15.13
C TYR A 116 -11.04 -7.62 13.90
N ALA A 117 -10.49 -8.79 13.54
CA ALA A 117 -9.64 -8.95 12.38
C ALA A 117 -10.34 -8.57 11.07
N SER A 118 -11.61 -8.97 10.89
CA SER A 118 -12.39 -8.58 9.70
C SER A 118 -12.45 -7.07 9.51
N ARG A 119 -12.68 -6.31 10.59
CA ARG A 119 -12.69 -4.84 10.54
C ARG A 119 -11.33 -4.25 10.19
N CYS A 120 -10.26 -4.81 10.75
CA CYS A 120 -8.89 -4.34 10.47
C CYS A 120 -8.51 -4.63 9.02
N ILE A 121 -8.85 -5.81 8.48
CA ILE A 121 -8.59 -6.20 7.09
C ILE A 121 -9.36 -5.27 6.14
N GLU A 122 -10.67 -5.09 6.35
CA GLU A 122 -11.49 -4.19 5.53
C GLU A 122 -10.94 -2.75 5.55
N ASN A 123 -10.56 -2.24 6.71
CA ASN A 123 -10.00 -0.89 6.83
C ASN A 123 -8.68 -0.75 6.06
N GLU A 124 -7.80 -1.74 6.12
CA GLU A 124 -6.51 -1.69 5.42
C GLU A 124 -6.72 -1.70 3.89
N ILE A 125 -7.61 -2.55 3.39
CA ILE A 125 -7.99 -2.58 1.97
C ILE A 125 -8.61 -1.23 1.55
N LEU A 126 -9.54 -0.69 2.31
CA LEU A 126 -10.16 0.60 2.01
C LEU A 126 -9.16 1.76 2.03
N MET A 127 -8.20 1.75 2.96
CA MET A 127 -7.12 2.75 2.98
C MET A 127 -6.25 2.68 1.73
N TYR A 128 -5.91 1.47 1.30
CA TYR A 128 -5.17 1.27 0.06
C TYR A 128 -5.95 1.77 -1.16
N LEU A 129 -7.23 1.42 -1.29
CA LEU A 129 -8.07 1.86 -2.39
C LEU A 129 -8.21 3.39 -2.46
N ARG A 130 -8.34 4.05 -1.30
CA ARG A 130 -8.36 5.53 -1.24
C ARG A 130 -7.04 6.14 -1.70
N ARG A 131 -5.91 5.52 -1.35
CA ARG A 131 -4.58 5.96 -1.80
C ARG A 131 -4.40 5.73 -3.29
N SER A 132 -4.75 4.55 -3.78
CA SER A 132 -4.68 4.19 -5.20
C SER A 132 -5.55 5.09 -6.09
N ASN A 133 -6.74 5.49 -5.60
CA ASN A 133 -7.61 6.39 -6.36
C ASN A 133 -7.01 7.80 -6.58
N ARG A 134 -6.07 8.24 -5.72
CA ARG A 134 -5.35 9.51 -5.92
C ARG A 134 -4.34 9.40 -7.06
N ILE A 135 -3.77 8.20 -7.24
CA ILE A 135 -2.73 7.90 -8.24
C ILE A 135 -3.34 7.66 -9.63
N LYS A 136 -4.62 7.35 -9.72
CA LYS A 136 -5.30 7.10 -11.02
C LYS A 136 -5.28 8.27 -12.00
N GLY A 137 -4.95 9.47 -11.55
CA GLY A 137 -4.77 10.65 -12.41
C GLY A 137 -3.36 10.83 -12.94
N GLU A 138 -2.41 9.94 -12.60
CA GLU A 138 -1.05 9.99 -13.12
C GLU A 138 -1.04 9.43 -14.54
N ILE A 139 -0.42 10.18 -15.46
CA ILE A 139 -0.23 9.82 -16.85
C ILE A 139 1.21 9.35 -17.00
N SER A 140 1.44 8.29 -17.79
CA SER A 140 2.80 7.81 -18.06
C SER A 140 3.57 8.87 -18.85
N ILE A 141 4.83 9.11 -18.48
CA ILE A 141 5.70 10.01 -19.23
C ILE A 141 6.04 9.47 -20.63
N ASP A 142 5.94 8.16 -20.79
CA ASP A 142 6.14 7.44 -22.06
C ASP A 142 4.83 7.25 -22.83
N GLU A 143 3.75 7.94 -22.44
CA GLU A 143 2.48 7.85 -23.17
C GLU A 143 2.58 8.61 -24.50
N PRO A 144 2.25 7.95 -25.64
CA PRO A 144 2.27 8.60 -26.94
C PRO A 144 1.14 9.63 -27.03
N LEU A 145 1.48 10.88 -27.29
CA LEU A 145 0.51 11.97 -27.49
C LEU A 145 -0.04 11.99 -28.91
N ASN A 146 0.78 11.65 -29.89
CA ASN A 146 0.40 11.58 -31.28
C ASN A 146 1.24 10.56 -32.04
N GLN A 147 0.65 9.92 -33.05
CA GLN A 147 1.35 8.99 -33.93
C GLN A 147 1.28 9.55 -35.35
N ASP A 148 2.42 9.74 -35.97
CA ASP A 148 2.52 10.23 -37.34
C ASP A 148 2.21 9.11 -38.34
N GLY A 149 1.78 9.46 -39.56
CA GLY A 149 1.47 8.48 -40.61
C GLY A 149 2.63 7.56 -40.98
N ASP A 150 3.87 7.92 -40.63
CA ASP A 150 5.11 7.17 -40.85
C ASP A 150 5.48 6.24 -39.66
N GLY A 151 4.64 6.20 -38.63
CA GLY A 151 4.83 5.34 -37.47
C GLY A 151 5.73 5.90 -36.37
N ASN A 152 6.12 7.18 -36.44
CA ASN A 152 6.84 7.86 -35.37
C ASN A 152 5.85 8.29 -34.28
N GLU A 153 6.17 7.98 -33.04
CA GLU A 153 5.39 8.35 -31.86
C GLU A 153 6.02 9.56 -31.18
N LEU A 154 5.21 10.60 -30.93
CA LEU A 154 5.59 11.74 -30.10
C LEU A 154 5.21 11.43 -28.67
N LEU A 155 6.19 11.26 -27.81
CA LEU A 155 6.00 10.94 -26.40
C LEU A 155 5.80 12.22 -25.56
N LEU A 156 5.14 12.07 -24.41
CA LEU A 156 5.03 13.16 -23.43
C LEU A 156 6.40 13.63 -22.93
N SER A 157 7.37 12.71 -22.80
CA SER A 157 8.77 12.98 -22.44
C SER A 157 9.48 13.91 -23.42
N ASP A 158 9.12 13.89 -24.71
CA ASP A 158 9.76 14.74 -25.72
C ASP A 158 9.34 16.20 -25.61
N ILE A 159 8.15 16.43 -25.07
CA ILE A 159 7.59 17.81 -24.88
C ILE A 159 7.98 18.37 -23.50
N LEU A 160 8.00 17.52 -22.48
CA LEU A 160 8.36 17.90 -21.11
C LEU A 160 9.86 17.79 -20.91
N GLY A 161 10.60 18.67 -21.55
CA GLY A 161 12.05 18.80 -21.35
C GLY A 161 12.39 19.94 -20.40
N THR A 162 13.53 19.82 -19.74
CA THR A 162 14.22 20.98 -19.13
C THR A 162 15.03 21.68 -20.19
N GLU A 163 15.26 23.00 -20.05
CA GLU A 163 16.18 23.71 -20.93
C GLU A 163 17.53 22.95 -21.01
N PRO A 164 18.09 22.76 -22.21
CA PRO A 164 19.25 21.89 -22.42
C PRO A 164 20.48 22.30 -21.58
N ASP A 165 20.60 23.56 -21.20
CA ASP A 165 21.77 24.08 -20.51
C ASP A 165 21.65 24.12 -18.97
N ILE A 166 20.52 23.68 -18.39
CA ILE A 166 20.34 23.75 -16.92
C ILE A 166 21.42 22.93 -16.19
N THR A 167 21.81 21.80 -16.75
CA THR A 167 22.77 20.88 -16.12
C THR A 167 24.20 21.42 -16.15
N SER A 168 24.59 22.15 -17.21
CA SER A 168 25.91 22.72 -17.38
C SER A 168 26.06 24.10 -16.71
N ARG A 169 24.95 24.88 -16.60
CA ARG A 169 24.94 26.22 -16.07
C ARG A 169 25.59 26.35 -14.68
N GLY A 170 25.37 25.37 -13.79
CA GLY A 170 25.99 25.37 -12.47
C GLY A 170 27.52 25.27 -12.51
N ILE A 171 28.06 24.51 -13.46
CA ILE A 171 29.52 24.33 -13.66
C ILE A 171 30.10 25.56 -14.33
N GLU A 172 29.39 26.11 -15.32
CA GLU A 172 29.80 27.35 -16.01
C GLU A 172 29.87 28.52 -15.04
N ASP A 173 28.86 28.71 -14.19
CA ASP A 173 28.83 29.75 -13.15
C ASP A 173 29.99 29.60 -12.14
N GLU A 174 30.43 28.38 -11.81
CA GLU A 174 31.60 28.17 -10.95
C GLU A 174 32.91 28.55 -11.66
N VAL A 175 33.07 28.12 -12.92
CA VAL A 175 34.24 28.47 -13.74
C VAL A 175 34.36 29.98 -13.93
N ASP A 176 33.24 30.64 -14.23
CA ASP A 176 33.20 32.08 -14.40
C ASP A 176 33.58 32.85 -13.12
N LYS A 177 33.11 32.37 -11.95
CA LYS A 177 33.52 32.94 -10.64
C LYS A 177 35.02 32.82 -10.39
N VAL A 178 35.61 31.66 -10.75
CA VAL A 178 37.07 31.43 -10.61
C VAL A 178 37.85 32.35 -11.54
N LEU A 179 37.44 32.46 -12.81
CA LEU A 179 38.06 33.34 -13.80
C LEU A 179 37.95 34.80 -13.41
N LEU A 180 36.78 35.21 -12.89
CA LEU A 180 36.56 36.57 -12.40
C LEU A 180 37.52 36.90 -11.25
N LYS A 181 37.65 36.03 -10.25
CA LYS A 181 38.57 36.20 -9.13
C LYS A 181 40.01 36.32 -9.61
N ALA A 182 40.44 35.41 -10.48
CA ALA A 182 41.81 35.46 -11.04
C ALA A 182 42.09 36.74 -11.87
N SER A 183 41.07 37.28 -12.53
CA SER A 183 41.15 38.52 -13.27
C SER A 183 41.25 39.75 -12.35
N ILE A 184 40.48 39.74 -11.27
CA ILE A 184 40.54 40.81 -10.24
C ILE A 184 41.91 40.83 -9.55
N GLU A 185 42.49 39.67 -9.24
CA GLU A 185 43.83 39.59 -8.64
C GLU A 185 44.94 40.14 -9.54
N LYS A 186 44.75 40.09 -10.86
CA LYS A 186 45.69 40.65 -11.84
C LYS A 186 45.52 42.16 -12.03
N LEU A 187 44.42 42.76 -11.54
CA LEU A 187 44.22 44.19 -11.63
C LEU A 187 45.22 44.94 -10.72
N CYS A 188 45.87 45.92 -11.29
CA CYS A 188 46.84 46.74 -10.55
C CYS A 188 46.08 47.49 -9.42
N LEU A 189 46.71 47.54 -8.24
CA LEU A 189 46.23 48.28 -7.06
C LEU A 189 45.77 49.72 -7.34
N LEU A 190 46.29 50.34 -8.38
CA LEU A 190 45.96 51.71 -8.81
C LEU A 190 44.47 51.78 -9.28
N TYR A 191 43.94 50.73 -9.84
CA TYR A 191 42.54 50.67 -10.30
C TYR A 191 41.55 50.17 -9.24
N THR A 192 42.06 49.56 -8.17
CA THR A 192 41.25 49.04 -7.09
C THR A 192 41.14 49.94 -5.87
N SER A 193 42.02 50.96 -5.77
CA SER A 193 41.98 51.95 -4.67
C SER A 193 40.99 53.06 -4.97
N PRO A 194 40.14 53.48 -4.02
CA PRO A 194 39.25 54.60 -4.20
C PRO A 194 40.06 55.85 -4.42
N SER A 195 39.75 56.64 -5.48
CA SER A 195 40.39 57.91 -5.77
C SER A 195 40.24 58.82 -4.56
N PRO A 196 41.36 59.39 -4.05
CA PRO A 196 41.27 60.41 -3.00
C PRO A 196 40.61 61.66 -3.58
N ARG A 197 39.46 62.00 -2.99
CA ARG A 197 38.81 63.27 -3.21
C ARG A 197 39.41 64.31 -2.28
#